data_dc08ef2ce8c053b797dcb6a8e1236840
#
_entry.id   dc08ef2ce8c053b797dcb6a8e1236840
#
_cell.length_a   1.000
_cell.length_b   1.000
_cell.length_c   1.000
_cell.angle_alpha   90.00
_cell.angle_beta   90.00
_cell.angle_gamma   90.00
#
_symmetry.space_group_name_H-M   'P 1'
#
loop_
_entity.id
_entity.type
_entity.pdbx_description
1 polymer ?
#
loop_
_entity_poly.entity_id
_entity_poly.type
_entity_poly.pdbx_seq_one_letter_code
_entity_poly.pdbx_strand_id
1 'polypeptide(L)' 'MSKVGIIGATGYVGIELLRLLLNHPFVTVEAISSSSFKGEEIASVYKMLFHKTNLICEYPEDVIEKSDVIFT' A
#
# COMPACT_ATOMS: atom_id res chain seq x y z
N MET A 1 6.95 8.29 13.50
CA MET A 1 6.29 7.15 12.85
C MET A 1 7.05 6.76 11.57
N SER A 2 7.19 5.47 11.36
CA SER A 2 7.86 5.00 10.15
C SER A 2 6.93 5.09 8.95
N LYS A 3 7.46 5.53 7.83
CA LYS A 3 6.75 5.55 6.56
C LYS A 3 7.01 4.25 5.84
N VAL A 4 5.96 3.47 5.61
CA VAL A 4 6.05 2.14 5.05
C VAL A 4 5.55 2.14 3.61
N GLY A 5 6.30 1.47 2.75
CA GLY A 5 5.88 1.23 1.37
C GLY A 5 5.70 -0.27 1.13
N ILE A 6 4.73 -0.61 0.30
CA ILE A 6 4.47 -2.00 -0.07
C ILE A 6 4.56 -2.13 -1.58
N ILE A 7 5.43 -3.02 -2.04
CA ILE A 7 5.55 -3.33 -3.45
C ILE A 7 4.79 -4.63 -3.71
N GLY A 8 3.90 -4.61 -4.69
CA GLY A 8 3.05 -5.75 -4.99
C GLY A 8 1.84 -5.85 -4.05
N ALA A 9 1.25 -4.70 -3.72
CA ALA A 9 0.18 -4.63 -2.73
C ALA A 9 -1.11 -5.36 -3.12
N THR A 10 -1.30 -5.68 -4.40
CA THR A 10 -2.50 -6.37 -4.85
C THR A 10 -2.38 -7.89 -4.88
N GLY A 11 -1.23 -8.45 -4.51
CA GLY A 11 -1.10 -9.88 -4.31
C GLY A 11 -1.74 -10.30 -2.98
N TYR A 12 -1.95 -11.59 -2.79
CA TYR A 12 -2.56 -12.11 -1.56
C TYR A 12 -1.83 -11.68 -0.31
N VAL A 13 -0.52 -11.87 -0.31
CA VAL A 13 0.31 -11.51 0.85
C VAL A 13 0.34 -9.99 1.01
N GLY A 14 0.44 -9.27 -0.11
CA GLY A 14 0.49 -7.81 -0.08
C GLY A 14 -0.75 -7.18 0.48
N ILE A 15 -1.94 -7.68 0.10
CA ILE A 15 -3.19 -7.09 0.59
C ILE A 15 -3.41 -7.40 2.07
N GLU A 16 -3.02 -8.58 2.53
CA GLU A 16 -3.09 -8.91 3.94
C GLU A 16 -2.14 -8.06 4.77
N LEU A 17 -0.93 -7.84 4.26
CA LEU A 17 0.04 -6.98 4.91
C LEU A 17 -0.47 -5.54 4.99
N LEU A 18 -1.03 -5.03 3.90
CA LEU A 18 -1.61 -3.69 3.88
C LEU A 18 -2.70 -3.54 4.94
N ARG A 19 -3.60 -4.51 5.02
CA ARG A 19 -4.69 -4.48 5.99
C ARG A 19 -4.16 -4.42 7.43
N LEU A 20 -3.15 -5.23 7.73
CA LEU A 20 -2.53 -5.24 9.05
C LEU A 20 -1.84 -3.93 9.38
N LEU A 21 -1.10 -3.38 8.42
CA LEU A 21 -0.35 -2.15 8.63
C LEU A 21 -1.23 -0.93 8.73
N LEU A 22 -2.36 -0.90 8.03
CA LEU A 22 -3.32 0.20 8.15
C LEU A 22 -3.91 0.32 9.56
N ASN A 23 -3.93 -0.79 10.29
CA ASN A 23 -4.43 -0.81 11.67
C ASN A 23 -3.31 -0.67 12.71
N HIS A 24 -2.06 -0.56 12.27
CA HIS A 24 -0.92 -0.48 13.19
C HIS A 24 -0.76 0.96 13.69
N PRO A 25 -0.69 1.17 15.02
CA PRO A 25 -0.70 2.54 15.57
C PRO A 25 0.60 3.32 15.39
N PHE A 26 1.70 2.66 15.09
CA PHE A 26 3.03 3.28 15.03
C PHE A 26 3.65 3.34 13.65
N VAL A 27 2.92 2.91 12.62
CA VAL A 27 3.41 3.01 11.24
C VAL A 27 2.37 3.69 10.37
N THR A 28 2.85 4.37 9.34
CA THR A 28 2.00 4.97 8.31
C THR A 28 2.32 4.31 6.99
N VAL A 29 1.30 3.77 6.32
CA VAL A 29 1.50 3.26 4.96
C VAL A 29 1.49 4.46 4.03
N GLU A 30 2.66 4.82 3.53
CA GLU A 30 2.86 6.02 2.74
C GLU A 30 2.60 5.80 1.25
N ALA A 31 2.96 4.63 0.74
CA ALA A 31 2.83 4.34 -0.68
C ALA A 31 2.71 2.84 -0.92
N ILE A 32 2.04 2.51 -2.02
CA ILE A 32 1.87 1.12 -2.46
C ILE A 32 2.08 1.05 -3.95
N SER A 33 2.50 -0.11 -4.45
CA SER A 33 2.61 -0.34 -5.88
C SER A 33 1.86 -1.59 -6.30
N SER A 34 1.43 -1.60 -7.55
CA SER A 34 0.80 -2.76 -8.17
C SER A 34 1.13 -2.75 -9.66
N SER A 35 1.57 -3.88 -10.18
CA SER A 35 1.85 -3.99 -11.61
C SER A 35 0.57 -4.02 -12.45
N SER A 36 -0.53 -4.48 -11.86
CA SER A 36 -1.80 -4.66 -12.57
C SER A 36 -2.74 -3.46 -12.47
N PHE A 37 -2.61 -2.65 -11.42
CA PHE A 37 -3.58 -1.60 -11.12
C PHE A 37 -2.94 -0.24 -10.91
N LYS A 38 -1.87 0.05 -11.63
CA LYS A 38 -1.20 1.35 -11.54
C LYS A 38 -2.17 2.48 -11.87
N GLY A 39 -2.16 3.51 -11.03
CA GLY A 39 -3.03 4.66 -11.19
C GLY A 39 -4.40 4.53 -10.56
N GLU A 40 -4.76 3.36 -10.04
CA GLU A 40 -6.06 3.14 -9.43
C GLU A 40 -5.98 3.15 -7.92
N GLU A 41 -7.05 3.62 -7.26
CA GLU A 41 -7.14 3.54 -5.81
C GLU A 41 -7.25 2.08 -5.38
N ILE A 42 -6.48 1.69 -4.37
CA ILE A 42 -6.52 0.32 -3.88
C ILE A 42 -7.91 -0.05 -3.35
N ALA A 43 -8.64 0.90 -2.80
CA ALA A 43 -9.99 0.66 -2.29
C ALA A 43 -11.00 0.35 -3.40
N SER A 44 -10.75 0.80 -4.63
CA SER A 44 -11.62 0.44 -5.76
C SER A 44 -11.36 -0.97 -6.26
N VAL A 45 -10.15 -1.48 -6.03
CA VAL A 45 -9.78 -2.86 -6.39
C VAL A 45 -10.24 -3.83 -5.31
N TYR A 46 -10.06 -3.46 -4.05
CA TYR A 46 -10.46 -4.28 -2.90
C TYR A 46 -11.43 -3.49 -2.03
N LYS A 47 -12.71 -3.76 -2.18
CA LYS A 47 -13.77 -3.01 -1.50
C LYS A 47 -13.70 -3.06 0.01
N MET A 48 -13.05 -4.08 0.56
CA MET A 48 -12.85 -4.19 2.01
C MET A 48 -12.03 -3.04 2.58
N LEU A 49 -11.29 -2.32 1.72
CA LEU A 49 -10.50 -1.18 2.13
C LEU A 49 -11.22 0.16 1.94
N PHE A 50 -12.45 0.12 1.49
CA PHE A 50 -13.23 1.34 1.28
C PHE A 50 -13.37 2.09 2.61
N HIS A 51 -13.12 3.39 2.58
CA HIS A 51 -13.05 4.27 3.76
C HIS A 51 -11.89 4.00 4.71
N LYS A 52 -11.03 3.01 4.43
CA LYS A 52 -9.86 2.74 5.27
C LYS A 52 -8.60 3.39 4.74
N THR A 53 -8.52 3.61 3.45
CA THR A 53 -7.39 4.27 2.83
C THR A 53 -7.82 4.84 1.48
N ASN A 54 -7.11 5.88 1.05
CA ASN A 54 -7.27 6.45 -0.29
C ASN A 54 -5.98 6.32 -1.11
N LEU A 55 -5.12 5.39 -0.72
CA LEU A 55 -3.86 5.18 -1.44
C LEU A 55 -4.11 4.75 -2.88
N ILE A 56 -3.29 5.31 -3.77
CA ILE A 56 -3.32 5.01 -5.20
C ILE A 56 -2.12 4.11 -5.51
N CYS A 57 -2.32 3.11 -6.34
CA CYS A 57 -1.23 2.24 -6.75
C CYS A 57 -0.24 3.00 -7.62
N GLU A 58 1.03 2.99 -7.24
CA GLU A 58 2.09 3.75 -7.87
C GLU A 58 3.13 2.83 -8.50
N TYR A 59 4.13 3.42 -9.15
CA TYR A 59 5.29 2.67 -9.63
C TYR A 59 6.19 2.31 -8.46
N PRO A 60 6.91 1.16 -8.53
CA PRO A 60 7.80 0.77 -7.44
C PRO A 60 8.84 1.82 -7.10
N GLU A 61 9.36 2.54 -8.09
CA GLU A 61 10.37 3.58 -7.87
C GLU A 61 9.83 4.69 -6.97
N ASP A 62 8.58 5.07 -7.18
CA ASP A 62 7.93 6.11 -6.37
C ASP A 62 7.70 5.64 -4.94
N VAL A 63 7.35 4.37 -4.77
CA VAL A 63 7.15 3.79 -3.45
C VAL A 63 8.46 3.79 -2.67
N ILE A 64 9.55 3.40 -3.31
CA ILE A 64 10.87 3.37 -2.69
C ILE A 64 11.28 4.78 -2.24
N GLU A 65 11.06 5.77 -3.09
CA GLU A 65 11.44 7.14 -2.78
C GLU A 65 10.67 7.72 -1.59
N LYS A 66 9.40 7.38 -1.44
CA LYS A 66 8.55 7.93 -0.39
C LYS A 66 8.64 7.22 0.94
N SER A 67 9.28 6.07 1.00
CA SER A 67 9.18 5.18 2.15
C SER A 67 10.50 4.99 2.88
N ASP A 68 10.41 4.82 4.19
CA ASP A 68 11.58 4.51 5.04
C ASP A 68 11.81 2.99 5.10
N VAL A 69 10.73 2.22 5.05
CA VAL A 69 10.77 0.76 5.11
C VAL A 69 9.94 0.21 3.96
N ILE A 70 10.47 -0.80 3.28
CA ILE A 70 9.83 -1.39 2.11
C ILE A 70 9.54 -2.87 2.39
N PHE A 71 8.31 -3.28 2.13
CA PHE A 71 7.91 -4.69 2.10
C PHE A 71 7.68 -5.11 0.65
N THR A 72 8.22 -6.24 0.28
CA THR A 72 8.06 -6.78 -1.08
C THR A 72 7.42 -8.16 -1.07
#